data_7e77c365b504ec3cf89823adf25d42f9
#
_entry.id   7e77c365b504ec3cf89823adf25d42f9
#
_cell.length_a   1.000
_cell.length_b   1.000
_cell.length_c   1.000
_cell.angle_alpha   90.00
_cell.angle_beta   90.00
_cell.angle_gamma   90.00
#
_symmetry.space_group_name_H-M   'P 1'
#
loop_
_entity.id
_entity.type
_entity.pdbx_description
1 polymer ?
#
loop_
_entity_poly.entity_id
_entity_poly.type
_entity_poly.pdbx_seq_one_letter_code
_entity_poly.pdbx_strand_id
1 'polypeptide(L)'
;MRIDLTFDEARILALHGEPLPPVLTSLTCEDDTVYATIDLRQVPNPPAALRFAVALTPSVHAALRYESFEAGILDLRATATAAGLPVQRLLGFVEGPLRAALVKQGLPADAVTLVTGDGDPVVRVRVAEVLAQRAPGLHVTALTFAGGRIVVDGAVDPSFRLA
;
A
#
# COMPACT_ATOMS: atom_id res chain seq x y z
N MET A 1 -8.15 22.74 2.10
CA MET A 1 -6.79 22.49 2.62
C MET A 1 -6.02 21.72 1.58
N ARG A 2 -4.76 22.09 1.35
CA ARG A 2 -3.87 21.35 0.45
C ARG A 2 -2.59 21.00 1.19
N ILE A 3 -2.19 19.75 1.12
CA ILE A 3 -0.96 19.22 1.72
C ILE A 3 -0.12 18.64 0.59
N ASP A 4 1.13 19.00 0.56
CA ASP A 4 2.11 18.52 -0.41
C ASP A 4 3.30 17.94 0.36
N LEU A 5 3.45 16.62 0.26
CA LEU A 5 4.44 15.84 1.00
C LEU A 5 5.36 15.11 0.03
N THR A 6 6.61 14.97 0.42
CA THR A 6 7.46 13.94 -0.18
C THR A 6 6.89 12.57 0.19
N PHE A 7 7.18 11.56 -0.61
CA PHE A 7 6.74 10.19 -0.29
C PHE A 7 7.24 9.71 1.08
N ASP A 8 8.47 10.06 1.44
CA ASP A 8 9.05 9.69 2.75
C ASP A 8 8.32 10.37 3.91
N GLU A 9 7.97 11.65 3.80
CA GLU A 9 7.17 12.34 4.80
C GLU A 9 5.79 11.69 4.96
N ALA A 10 5.12 11.40 3.84
CA ALA A 10 3.82 10.72 3.86
C ALA A 10 3.92 9.32 4.49
N ARG A 11 4.98 8.56 4.19
CA ARG A 11 5.25 7.25 4.78
C ARG A 11 5.46 7.34 6.30
N ILE A 12 6.28 8.28 6.76
CA ILE A 12 6.52 8.50 8.19
C ILE A 12 5.21 8.84 8.91
N LEU A 13 4.38 9.70 8.34
CA LEU A 13 3.07 10.05 8.89
C LEU A 13 2.13 8.85 8.92
N ALA A 14 2.03 8.11 7.82
CA ALA A 14 1.15 6.95 7.71
C ALA A 14 1.53 5.82 8.68
N LEU A 15 2.81 5.63 8.93
CA LEU A 15 3.33 4.61 9.84
C LEU A 15 3.52 5.12 11.27
N HIS A 16 3.21 6.38 11.56
CA HIS A 16 3.45 7.01 12.87
C HIS A 16 4.91 6.88 13.34
N GLY A 17 5.86 6.90 12.40
CA GLY A 17 7.27 6.68 12.70
C GLY A 17 7.64 5.21 12.95
N GLU A 18 6.69 4.29 12.91
CA GLU A 18 6.94 2.85 13.03
C GLU A 18 7.73 2.33 11.81
N PRO A 19 8.54 1.30 11.98
CA PRO A 19 9.25 0.67 10.87
C PRO A 19 8.27 -0.02 9.90
N LEU A 20 8.73 -0.25 8.68
CA LEU A 20 7.98 -1.06 7.72
C LEU A 20 7.69 -2.46 8.29
N PRO A 21 6.55 -3.06 7.95
CA PRO A 21 6.30 -4.46 8.26
C PRO A 21 7.45 -5.34 7.74
N PRO A 22 7.85 -6.41 8.44
CA PRO A 22 9.01 -7.23 8.07
C PRO A 22 8.96 -7.79 6.63
N VAL A 23 7.76 -7.97 6.09
CA VAL A 23 7.54 -8.44 4.72
C VAL A 23 7.97 -7.38 3.68
N LEU A 24 8.00 -6.09 4.04
CA LEU A 24 8.44 -4.99 3.20
C LEU A 24 9.84 -4.53 3.61
N THR A 25 10.84 -4.79 2.80
CA THR A 25 12.24 -4.39 3.09
C THR A 25 12.56 -3.00 2.59
N SER A 26 11.89 -2.52 1.55
CA SER A 26 12.02 -1.15 1.07
C SER A 26 10.72 -0.64 0.46
N LEU A 27 10.54 0.67 0.52
CA LEU A 27 9.40 1.36 -0.08
C LEU A 27 9.87 2.75 -0.51
N THR A 28 9.90 3.00 -1.81
CA THR A 28 10.34 4.26 -2.43
C THR A 28 9.34 4.74 -3.47
N CYS A 29 9.41 5.99 -3.87
CA CYS A 29 8.55 6.54 -4.91
C CYS A 29 9.36 7.35 -5.92
N GLU A 30 9.14 7.08 -7.18
CA GLU A 30 9.66 7.87 -8.29
C GLU A 30 8.48 8.28 -9.18
N ASP A 31 8.33 9.57 -9.42
CA ASP A 31 7.24 10.19 -10.15
C ASP A 31 5.85 9.76 -9.60
N ASP A 32 5.10 8.96 -10.33
CA ASP A 32 3.77 8.43 -9.99
C ASP A 32 3.78 6.97 -9.52
N THR A 33 4.95 6.38 -9.34
CA THR A 33 5.13 4.95 -9.10
C THR A 33 5.83 4.69 -7.77
N VAL A 34 5.20 3.87 -6.94
CA VAL A 34 5.78 3.37 -5.69
C VAL A 34 6.46 2.02 -5.96
N TYR A 35 7.72 1.92 -5.59
CA TYR A 35 8.51 0.69 -5.69
C TYR A 35 8.63 0.04 -4.31
N ALA A 36 8.23 -1.21 -4.23
CA ALA A 36 8.31 -2.01 -3.02
C ALA A 36 9.20 -3.23 -3.23
N THR A 37 10.05 -3.53 -2.26
CA THR A 37 10.76 -4.80 -2.20
C THR A 37 10.14 -5.66 -1.10
N ILE A 38 9.72 -6.86 -1.46
CA ILE A 38 9.01 -7.80 -0.62
C ILE A 38 9.91 -8.97 -0.31
N ASP A 39 10.11 -9.29 0.97
CA ASP A 39 10.84 -10.47 1.41
C ASP A 39 9.86 -11.63 1.61
N LEU A 40 9.86 -12.57 0.68
CA LEU A 40 8.98 -13.72 0.70
C LEU A 40 9.28 -14.69 1.87
N ARG A 41 10.47 -14.62 2.47
CA ARG A 41 10.83 -15.43 3.64
C ARG A 41 10.03 -15.04 4.88
N GLN A 42 9.48 -13.84 4.90
CA GLN A 42 8.67 -13.32 6.00
C GLN A 42 7.18 -13.72 5.88
N VAL A 43 6.79 -14.40 4.81
CA VAL A 43 5.41 -14.91 4.67
C VAL A 43 5.23 -16.11 5.59
N PRO A 44 4.30 -16.06 6.57
CA PRO A 44 4.08 -17.17 7.48
C PRO A 44 3.40 -18.35 6.76
N ASN A 45 3.79 -19.59 7.13
CA ASN A 45 3.23 -20.83 6.60
C ASN A 45 3.14 -20.84 5.05
N PRO A 46 4.25 -20.62 4.33
CA PRO A 46 4.21 -20.51 2.89
C PRO A 46 3.78 -21.83 2.25
N PRO A 47 2.88 -21.81 1.24
CA PRO A 47 2.55 -23.00 0.48
C PRO A 47 3.78 -23.57 -0.24
N ALA A 48 3.73 -24.84 -0.64
CA ALA A 48 4.88 -25.54 -1.24
C ALA A 48 5.45 -24.81 -2.46
N ALA A 49 4.57 -24.27 -3.33
CA ALA A 49 4.97 -23.49 -4.51
C ALA A 49 5.77 -22.24 -4.13
N LEU A 50 5.37 -21.54 -3.05
CA LEU A 50 6.09 -20.36 -2.57
C LEU A 50 7.43 -20.73 -1.94
N ARG A 51 7.49 -21.82 -1.18
CA ARG A 51 8.76 -22.32 -0.60
C ARG A 51 9.81 -22.61 -1.67
N PHE A 52 9.37 -23.17 -2.78
CA PHE A 52 10.25 -23.43 -3.93
C PHE A 52 10.71 -22.12 -4.58
N ALA A 53 9.79 -21.17 -4.78
CA ALA A 53 10.12 -19.86 -5.34
C ALA A 53 11.08 -19.05 -4.45
N VAL A 54 10.90 -19.11 -3.13
CA VAL A 54 11.78 -18.45 -2.14
C VAL A 54 13.20 -18.98 -2.19
N ALA A 55 13.37 -20.28 -2.44
CA ALA A 55 14.69 -20.88 -2.59
C ALA A 55 15.46 -20.34 -3.81
N LEU A 56 14.74 -19.93 -4.86
CA LEU A 56 15.33 -19.37 -6.09
C LEU A 56 15.44 -17.84 -6.02
N THR A 57 14.41 -17.18 -5.51
CA THR A 57 14.32 -15.71 -5.45
C THR A 57 13.61 -15.29 -4.16
N PRO A 58 14.36 -14.95 -3.11
CA PRO A 58 13.77 -14.61 -1.80
C PRO A 58 13.07 -13.25 -1.79
N SER A 59 13.37 -12.39 -2.76
CA SER A 59 12.82 -11.02 -2.83
C SER A 59 12.05 -10.81 -4.12
N VAL A 60 10.94 -10.07 -4.02
CA VAL A 60 10.12 -9.63 -5.15
C VAL A 60 10.16 -8.12 -5.23
N HIS A 61 10.35 -7.59 -6.42
CA HIS A 61 10.25 -6.17 -6.70
C HIS A 61 8.88 -5.90 -7.32
N ALA A 62 8.08 -5.08 -6.64
CA ALA A 62 6.77 -4.65 -7.11
C ALA A 62 6.80 -3.15 -7.43
N ALA A 63 6.11 -2.77 -8.49
CA ALA A 63 5.86 -1.39 -8.86
C ALA A 63 4.35 -1.13 -8.80
N LEU A 64 3.95 -0.11 -8.06
CA LEU A 64 2.57 0.31 -7.86
C LEU A 64 2.41 1.70 -8.48
N ARG A 65 1.86 1.77 -9.69
CA ARG A 65 1.64 3.04 -10.38
C ARG A 65 0.28 3.62 -10.03
N TYR A 66 0.26 4.91 -9.70
CA TYR A 66 -0.97 5.65 -9.49
C TYR A 66 -1.91 5.52 -10.71
N GLU A 67 -3.16 5.17 -10.47
CA GLU A 67 -4.18 5.04 -11.50
C GLU A 67 -5.30 6.06 -11.30
N SER A 68 -5.90 6.07 -10.12
CA SER A 68 -6.99 6.99 -9.82
C SER A 68 -7.19 7.18 -8.32
N PHE A 69 -7.84 8.28 -7.97
CA PHE A 69 -8.41 8.50 -6.64
C PHE A 69 -9.83 9.01 -6.80
N GLU A 70 -10.79 8.20 -6.40
CA GLU A 70 -12.22 8.52 -6.51
C GLU A 70 -12.98 8.07 -5.26
N ALA A 71 -13.87 8.91 -4.77
CA ALA A 71 -14.73 8.63 -3.61
C ALA A 71 -13.96 8.11 -2.37
N GLY A 72 -12.75 8.63 -2.13
CA GLY A 72 -11.92 8.21 -1.01
C GLY A 72 -11.18 6.89 -1.20
N ILE A 73 -11.18 6.35 -2.41
CA ILE A 73 -10.50 5.11 -2.81
C ILE A 73 -9.34 5.46 -3.74
N LEU A 74 -8.15 5.00 -3.37
CA LEU A 74 -6.93 5.09 -4.18
C LEU A 74 -6.70 3.75 -4.88
N ASP A 75 -6.60 3.76 -6.19
CA ASP A 75 -6.23 2.59 -6.99
C ASP A 75 -4.82 2.74 -7.55
N LEU A 76 -4.01 1.71 -7.32
CA LEU A 76 -2.63 1.59 -7.78
C LEU A 76 -2.50 0.33 -8.64
N ARG A 77 -2.09 0.48 -9.87
CA ARG A 77 -1.83 -0.67 -10.75
C ARG A 77 -0.51 -1.33 -10.40
N ALA A 78 -0.56 -2.62 -10.14
CA ALA A 78 0.58 -3.38 -9.67
C ALA A 78 1.22 -4.19 -10.79
N THR A 79 2.54 -4.07 -10.89
CA THR A 79 3.39 -5.01 -11.63
C THR A 79 4.41 -5.59 -10.67
N ALA A 80 4.83 -6.82 -10.90
CA ALA A 80 5.89 -7.43 -10.09
C ALA A 80 6.77 -8.32 -10.95
N THR A 81 8.05 -8.36 -10.58
CA THR A 81 9.04 -9.24 -11.19
C THR A 81 9.55 -10.23 -10.15
N ALA A 82 9.30 -11.51 -10.38
CA ALA A 82 9.93 -12.60 -9.66
C ALA A 82 9.99 -13.82 -10.57
N ALA A 83 10.99 -14.65 -10.36
CA ALA A 83 11.32 -15.80 -11.19
C ALA A 83 10.11 -16.71 -11.49
N GLY A 84 9.44 -16.49 -12.63
CA GLY A 84 8.45 -17.41 -13.20
C GLY A 84 7.09 -17.47 -12.53
N LEU A 85 6.81 -16.65 -11.50
CA LEU A 85 5.49 -16.61 -10.86
C LEU A 85 4.64 -15.45 -11.38
N PRO A 86 3.34 -15.69 -11.64
CA PRO A 86 2.41 -14.62 -12.00
C PRO A 86 2.29 -13.59 -10.87
N VAL A 87 2.24 -12.31 -11.22
CA VAL A 87 2.14 -11.19 -10.28
C VAL A 87 0.94 -11.33 -9.33
N GLN A 88 -0.20 -11.83 -9.81
CA GLN A 88 -1.40 -12.05 -9.01
C GLN A 88 -1.14 -13.03 -7.87
N ARG A 89 -0.41 -14.11 -8.12
CA ARG A 89 -0.04 -15.10 -7.09
C ARG A 89 0.91 -14.52 -6.06
N LEU A 90 1.90 -13.77 -6.51
CA LEU A 90 2.88 -13.14 -5.62
C LEU A 90 2.21 -12.15 -4.68
N LEU A 91 1.38 -11.26 -5.20
CA LEU A 91 0.64 -10.29 -4.40
C LEU A 91 -0.38 -10.97 -3.47
N GLY A 92 -1.02 -12.04 -3.92
CA GLY A 92 -1.93 -12.84 -3.09
C GLY A 92 -1.24 -13.44 -1.85
N PHE A 93 0.03 -13.82 -1.93
CA PHE A 93 0.78 -14.31 -0.77
C PHE A 93 1.11 -13.20 0.24
N VAL A 94 1.21 -11.96 -0.21
CA VAL A 94 1.53 -10.80 0.62
C VAL A 94 0.28 -10.20 1.26
N GLU A 95 -0.89 -10.40 0.66
CA GLU A 95 -2.16 -9.82 1.14
C GLU A 95 -2.47 -10.20 2.59
N GLY A 96 -2.32 -11.47 2.95
CA GLY A 96 -2.57 -11.95 4.31
C GLY A 96 -1.66 -11.30 5.37
N PRO A 97 -0.33 -11.36 5.23
CA PRO A 97 0.62 -10.67 6.10
C PRO A 97 0.39 -9.16 6.18
N LEU A 98 0.09 -8.51 5.07
CA LEU A 98 -0.22 -7.08 5.03
C LEU A 98 -1.49 -6.77 5.82
N ARG A 99 -2.55 -7.53 5.60
CA ARG A 99 -3.82 -7.40 6.36
C ARG A 99 -3.59 -7.57 7.86
N ALA A 100 -2.82 -8.57 8.27
CA ALA A 100 -2.48 -8.79 9.67
C ALA A 100 -1.71 -7.60 10.27
N ALA A 101 -0.77 -7.02 9.52
CA ALA A 101 -0.03 -5.84 9.94
C ALA A 101 -0.94 -4.61 10.10
N LEU A 102 -1.88 -4.39 9.17
CA LEU A 102 -2.85 -3.30 9.25
C LEU A 102 -3.75 -3.42 10.49
N VAL A 103 -4.29 -4.61 10.74
CA VAL A 103 -5.12 -4.88 11.93
C VAL A 103 -4.34 -4.66 13.22
N LYS A 104 -3.08 -5.08 13.26
CA LYS A 104 -2.19 -4.84 14.41
C LYS A 104 -1.97 -3.36 14.68
N GLN A 105 -1.99 -2.53 13.65
CA GLN A 105 -1.92 -1.06 13.76
C GLN A 105 -3.28 -0.41 14.00
N GLY A 106 -4.35 -1.17 14.22
CA GLY A 106 -5.70 -0.67 14.46
C GLY A 106 -6.40 -0.15 13.20
N LEU A 107 -5.97 -0.57 12.01
CA LEU A 107 -6.61 -0.23 10.75
C LEU A 107 -7.60 -1.31 10.31
N PRO A 108 -8.61 -0.99 9.46
CA PRO A 108 -9.52 -1.99 8.92
C PRO A 108 -8.75 -3.09 8.16
N ALA A 109 -9.20 -4.33 8.30
CA ALA A 109 -8.58 -5.48 7.62
C ALA A 109 -8.65 -5.37 6.09
N ASP A 110 -9.63 -4.64 5.57
CA ASP A 110 -9.88 -4.39 4.15
C ASP A 110 -9.45 -2.98 3.71
N ALA A 111 -8.69 -2.27 4.54
CA ALA A 111 -8.10 -0.96 4.17
C ALA A 111 -7.25 -1.05 2.90
N VAL A 112 -6.62 -2.19 2.66
CA VAL A 112 -5.89 -2.50 1.44
C VAL A 112 -6.36 -3.84 0.91
N THR A 113 -6.83 -3.88 -0.33
CA THR A 113 -7.30 -5.08 -1.02
C THR A 113 -6.68 -5.20 -2.41
N LEU A 114 -6.57 -6.44 -2.88
CA LEU A 114 -6.10 -6.74 -4.23
C LEU A 114 -7.31 -7.01 -5.13
N VAL A 115 -7.45 -6.26 -6.20
CA VAL A 115 -8.48 -6.47 -7.23
C VAL A 115 -7.83 -7.10 -8.45
N THR A 116 -8.25 -8.31 -8.78
CA THR A 116 -7.77 -9.08 -9.93
C THR A 116 -8.79 -9.08 -11.06
N GLY A 117 -8.32 -9.08 -12.30
CA GLY A 117 -9.14 -9.09 -13.51
C GLY A 117 -8.33 -9.51 -14.73
N ASP A 118 -8.75 -9.12 -15.92
CA ASP A 118 -8.11 -9.49 -17.20
C ASP A 118 -6.80 -8.77 -17.49
N GLY A 119 -6.28 -7.96 -16.59
CA GLY A 119 -5.04 -7.23 -16.73
C GLY A 119 -4.18 -7.32 -15.48
N ASP A 120 -3.22 -6.39 -15.36
CA ASP A 120 -2.44 -6.26 -14.15
C ASP A 120 -3.36 -5.99 -12.95
N PRO A 121 -3.10 -6.62 -11.80
CA PRO A 121 -3.92 -6.42 -10.61
C PRO A 121 -3.84 -4.98 -10.11
N VAL A 122 -4.88 -4.55 -9.43
CA VAL A 122 -4.98 -3.24 -8.80
C VAL A 122 -4.94 -3.40 -7.29
N VAL A 123 -4.03 -2.70 -6.64
CA VAL A 123 -4.03 -2.54 -5.19
C VAL A 123 -4.95 -1.37 -4.86
N ARG A 124 -6.03 -1.66 -4.17
CA ARG A 124 -7.05 -0.69 -3.77
C ARG A 124 -6.89 -0.32 -2.31
N VAL A 125 -6.72 0.96 -2.05
CA VAL A 125 -6.57 1.51 -0.70
C VAL A 125 -7.78 2.37 -0.35
N ARG A 126 -8.48 2.03 0.72
CA ARG A 126 -9.64 2.76 1.24
C ARG A 126 -9.20 3.91 2.14
N VAL A 127 -8.68 4.97 1.54
CA VAL A 127 -8.10 6.12 2.24
C VAL A 127 -9.11 6.77 3.18
N ALA A 128 -10.36 6.92 2.74
CA ALA A 128 -11.41 7.54 3.56
C ALA A 128 -11.67 6.75 4.85
N GLU A 129 -11.66 5.42 4.80
CA GLU A 129 -11.86 4.56 5.97
C GLU A 129 -10.68 4.61 6.94
N VAL A 130 -9.45 4.63 6.40
CA VAL A 130 -8.24 4.81 7.20
C VAL A 130 -8.25 6.15 7.91
N LEU A 131 -8.62 7.21 7.21
CA LEU A 131 -8.67 8.55 7.78
C LEU A 131 -9.81 8.70 8.79
N ALA A 132 -10.97 8.06 8.57
CA ALA A 132 -12.07 8.08 9.53
C ALA A 132 -11.64 7.55 10.90
N GLN A 133 -10.69 6.62 10.94
CA GLN A 133 -10.16 6.09 12.21
C GLN A 133 -9.00 6.91 12.78
N ARG A 134 -8.10 7.44 11.91
CA ARG A 134 -6.88 8.12 12.34
C ARG A 134 -7.07 9.64 12.54
N ALA A 135 -7.90 10.23 11.72
CA ALA A 135 -8.14 11.67 11.71
C ALA A 135 -9.63 11.96 11.42
N PRO A 136 -10.53 11.59 12.34
CA PRO A 136 -11.97 11.83 12.14
C PRO A 136 -12.23 13.30 11.91
N GLY A 137 -13.07 13.60 10.91
CA GLY A 137 -13.35 14.98 10.47
C GLY A 137 -12.40 15.49 9.37
N LEU A 138 -11.41 14.71 8.94
CA LEU A 138 -10.60 15.01 7.76
C LEU A 138 -11.19 14.29 6.55
N HIS A 139 -11.55 15.05 5.52
CA HIS A 139 -12.09 14.53 4.27
C HIS A 139 -11.12 14.81 3.14
N VAL A 140 -10.58 13.76 2.51
CA VAL A 140 -9.74 13.88 1.32
C VAL A 140 -10.62 13.90 0.09
N THR A 141 -10.49 14.96 -0.72
CA THR A 141 -11.27 15.16 -1.95
C THR A 141 -10.47 14.83 -3.20
N ALA A 142 -9.14 14.97 -3.13
CA ALA A 142 -8.23 14.55 -4.20
C ALA A 142 -6.90 14.07 -3.60
N LEU A 143 -6.31 13.08 -4.25
CA LEU A 143 -4.99 12.57 -3.93
C LEU A 143 -4.28 12.21 -5.23
N THR A 144 -3.07 12.71 -5.43
CA THR A 144 -2.27 12.45 -6.63
C THR A 144 -0.83 12.17 -6.27
N PHE A 145 -0.20 11.30 -7.06
CA PHE A 145 1.25 11.06 -7.01
C PHE A 145 1.87 11.68 -8.25
N ALA A 146 2.83 12.55 -8.09
CA ALA A 146 3.57 13.16 -9.19
C ALA A 146 4.92 13.69 -8.70
N GLY A 147 5.97 13.44 -9.47
CA GLY A 147 7.32 13.90 -9.15
C GLY A 147 7.88 13.34 -7.82
N GLY A 148 7.51 12.13 -7.43
CA GLY A 148 7.89 11.53 -6.16
C GLY A 148 7.24 12.19 -4.94
N ARG A 149 6.18 12.96 -5.16
CA ARG A 149 5.42 13.67 -4.13
C ARG A 149 3.98 13.20 -4.10
N ILE A 150 3.36 13.33 -2.94
CA ILE A 150 1.94 13.07 -2.72
C ILE A 150 1.28 14.41 -2.44
N VAL A 151 0.33 14.76 -3.30
CA VAL A 151 -0.49 15.97 -3.12
C VAL A 151 -1.89 15.54 -2.71
N VAL A 152 -2.34 16.05 -1.57
CA VAL A 152 -3.64 15.76 -0.98
C VAL A 152 -4.43 17.06 -0.87
N ASP A 153 -5.57 17.11 -1.51
CA ASP A 153 -6.57 18.15 -1.29
C ASP A 153 -7.69 17.62 -0.39
N GLY A 154 -8.12 18.42 0.55
CA GLY A 154 -9.12 17.99 1.51
C GLY A 154 -9.78 19.14 2.26
N ALA A 155 -10.76 18.77 3.06
CA ALA A 155 -11.49 19.65 3.95
C ALA A 155 -11.46 19.10 5.37
N VAL A 156 -11.51 20.00 6.32
CA VAL A 156 -11.58 19.68 7.76
C VAL A 156 -12.91 20.17 8.28
N ASP A 157 -13.70 19.31 8.91
CA ASP A 157 -14.93 19.73 9.55
C ASP A 157 -14.69 20.13 11.02
N PRO A 158 -15.67 20.80 11.68
CA PRO A 158 -15.52 21.23 13.08
C PRO A 158 -15.32 20.09 14.09
N SER A 159 -15.59 18.85 13.69
CA SER A 159 -15.42 17.66 14.51
C SER A 159 -14.02 17.06 14.44
N PHE A 160 -13.13 17.63 13.64
CA PHE A 160 -11.77 17.14 13.44
C PHE A 160 -11.03 16.91 14.75
N ARG A 161 -10.44 15.73 14.87
CA ARG A 161 -9.54 15.33 15.96
C ARG A 161 -8.38 14.52 15.38
N LEU A 162 -7.22 14.67 15.97
CA LEU A 162 -6.11 13.73 15.76
C LEU A 162 -6.21 12.63 16.82
N ALA A 163 -6.28 11.39 16.37
CA ALA A 163 -6.31 10.23 17.24
C ALA A 163 -4.90 9.85 17.71
#